data_93c8f9d4da7b3ebbb68e3a3e77f94d35
#
_entry.id   93c8f9d4da7b3ebbb68e3a3e77f94d35
#
_cell.length_a   1.000
_cell.length_b   1.000
_cell.length_c   1.000
_cell.angle_alpha   90.00
_cell.angle_beta   90.00
_cell.angle_gamma   90.00
#
_symmetry.space_group_name_H-M   'P 1'
#
loop_
_entity.id
_entity.type
_entity.pdbx_description
1 polymer ?
#
loop_
_entity_poly.entity_id
_entity_poly.type
_entity_poly.pdbx_seq_one_letter_code
_entity_poly.pdbx_strand_id
1 'polypeptide(L)'
;EKATYLRENLRISGMGQTTGRYFRDKLAMRMRAKSCGIPVPAFCSLFNDHDINTFADTVQAPWVFKPRSEASATGIIKVHDKESLWIHINVMGNNRFKYLLEQFKPGDVYHCDSLIFDGKVIFSITSKYLATPMEISHNGGVFRTANIKYNSEDDKAIKKVNDEVMKGFGLKFGVAHTEFIKSNETGQIYFLETSSRVGGAHIAEMIAEASDINVWKEWAKIEDCLAKETKYSLPKIKKGYAGIALTLSKDKHPDLSSFSDSEVCFRVPLEYHAGLIVKSEKQERVFELLEEYGNRLATDFTAIVEQVKVDKLH
;
A
#
# COMPACT_ATOMS: atom_id res chain seq x y z
N GLU A 1 -11.27 -8.77 -8.40
CA GLU A 1 -12.71 -8.95 -8.72
C GLU A 1 -12.93 -10.07 -9.74
N LYS A 2 -12.31 -10.05 -10.94
CA LYS A 2 -12.52 -11.10 -11.95
C LYS A 2 -12.16 -12.50 -11.44
N ALA A 3 -11.05 -12.65 -10.72
CA ALA A 3 -10.65 -13.94 -10.16
C ALA A 3 -11.66 -14.45 -9.12
N THR A 4 -12.21 -13.58 -8.26
CA THR A 4 -13.21 -13.96 -7.26
C THR A 4 -14.54 -14.33 -7.89
N TYR A 5 -14.93 -13.63 -8.97
CA TYR A 5 -16.10 -13.99 -9.76
C TYR A 5 -15.95 -15.37 -10.39
N LEU A 6 -14.80 -15.66 -11.02
CA LEU A 6 -14.52 -16.97 -11.61
C LEU A 6 -14.54 -18.09 -10.56
N ARG A 7 -13.90 -17.86 -9.39
CA ARG A 7 -13.89 -18.84 -8.29
C ARG A 7 -15.30 -19.24 -7.85
N GLU A 8 -16.18 -18.25 -7.62
CA GLU A 8 -17.56 -18.53 -7.21
C GLU A 8 -18.35 -19.28 -8.30
N ASN A 9 -18.31 -18.81 -9.54
CA ASN A 9 -19.09 -19.38 -10.63
C ASN A 9 -18.62 -20.79 -11.02
N LEU A 10 -17.31 -21.04 -10.96
CA LEU A 10 -16.70 -22.33 -11.29
C LEU A 10 -16.53 -23.24 -10.05
N ARG A 11 -16.99 -22.80 -8.86
CA ARG A 11 -16.83 -23.51 -7.57
C ARG A 11 -15.38 -23.87 -7.25
N ILE A 12 -14.45 -23.00 -7.62
CA ILE A 12 -13.02 -23.14 -7.29
C ILE A 12 -12.81 -22.62 -5.86
N SER A 13 -12.15 -23.40 -5.02
CA SER A 13 -11.82 -23.03 -3.64
C SER A 13 -11.07 -21.71 -3.56
N GLY A 14 -11.35 -20.89 -2.54
CA GLY A 14 -10.67 -19.62 -2.29
C GLY A 14 -11.63 -18.46 -2.02
N MET A 15 -11.13 -17.25 -2.18
CA MET A 15 -11.86 -16.03 -1.87
C MET A 15 -12.99 -15.76 -2.88
N GLY A 16 -14.23 -15.65 -2.38
CA GLY A 16 -15.40 -15.27 -3.16
C GLY A 16 -15.55 -13.75 -3.35
N GLN A 17 -16.58 -13.32 -4.08
CA GLN A 17 -16.80 -11.93 -4.47
C GLN A 17 -17.01 -10.99 -3.28
N THR A 18 -17.77 -11.41 -2.27
CA THR A 18 -18.01 -10.60 -1.05
C THR A 18 -16.70 -10.28 -0.34
N THR A 19 -15.87 -11.29 -0.09
CA THR A 19 -14.54 -11.10 0.52
C THR A 19 -13.64 -10.29 -0.40
N GLY A 20 -13.62 -10.58 -1.70
CA GLY A 20 -12.80 -9.88 -2.69
C GLY A 20 -13.08 -8.38 -2.76
N ARG A 21 -14.32 -7.97 -2.50
CA ARG A 21 -14.70 -6.56 -2.43
C ARG A 21 -14.01 -5.80 -1.30
N TYR A 22 -13.77 -6.46 -0.15
CA TYR A 22 -13.03 -5.87 0.97
C TYR A 22 -11.54 -5.64 0.67
N PHE A 23 -11.01 -6.23 -0.40
CA PHE A 23 -9.63 -6.06 -0.87
C PHE A 23 -9.53 -5.18 -2.13
N ARG A 24 -10.61 -4.46 -2.49
CA ARG A 24 -10.63 -3.60 -3.67
C ARG A 24 -11.34 -2.26 -3.46
N ASP A 25 -12.53 -2.26 -2.86
CA ASP A 25 -13.38 -1.08 -2.68
C ASP A 25 -13.06 -0.42 -1.33
N LYS A 26 -12.42 0.76 -1.35
CA LYS A 26 -12.02 1.47 -0.13
C LYS A 26 -13.20 1.80 0.80
N LEU A 27 -14.40 2.08 0.26
CA LEU A 27 -15.59 2.31 1.09
C LEU A 27 -16.01 1.00 1.79
N ALA A 28 -16.01 -0.12 1.06
CA ALA A 28 -16.29 -1.43 1.66
C ALA A 28 -15.24 -1.81 2.72
N MET A 29 -13.96 -1.51 2.48
CA MET A 29 -12.87 -1.67 3.45
C MET A 29 -13.15 -0.88 4.74
N ARG A 30 -13.51 0.40 4.62
CA ARG A 30 -13.81 1.28 5.77
C ARG A 30 -14.99 0.76 6.59
N MET A 31 -16.08 0.43 5.91
CA MET A 31 -17.29 -0.12 6.54
C MET A 31 -16.97 -1.42 7.27
N ARG A 32 -16.23 -2.32 6.63
CA ARG A 32 -15.85 -3.61 7.22
C ARG A 32 -14.90 -3.43 8.40
N ALA A 33 -13.85 -2.62 8.27
CA ALA A 33 -12.91 -2.33 9.35
C ALA A 33 -13.64 -1.75 10.57
N LYS A 34 -14.50 -0.74 10.36
CA LYS A 34 -15.32 -0.15 11.43
C LYS A 34 -16.19 -1.19 12.12
N SER A 35 -16.85 -2.08 11.37
CA SER A 35 -17.68 -3.14 11.95
C SER A 35 -16.89 -4.19 12.76
N CYS A 36 -15.59 -4.30 12.50
CA CYS A 36 -14.66 -5.17 13.24
C CYS A 36 -13.92 -4.44 14.37
N GLY A 37 -14.22 -3.17 14.63
CA GLY A 37 -13.53 -2.37 15.65
C GLY A 37 -12.08 -1.98 15.29
N ILE A 38 -11.69 -2.12 14.01
CA ILE A 38 -10.35 -1.76 13.52
C ILE A 38 -10.32 -0.24 13.31
N PRO A 39 -9.31 0.47 13.86
CA PRO A 39 -9.20 1.91 13.70
C PRO A 39 -9.03 2.31 12.24
N VAL A 40 -9.88 3.23 11.77
CA VAL A 40 -9.80 3.87 10.45
C VAL A 40 -9.98 5.38 10.62
N PRO A 41 -9.42 6.21 9.73
CA PRO A 41 -9.77 7.64 9.71
C PRO A 41 -11.29 7.82 9.59
N ALA A 42 -11.84 8.89 10.15
CA ALA A 42 -13.24 9.21 9.97
C ALA A 42 -13.56 9.31 8.46
N PHE A 43 -14.68 8.78 8.04
CA PHE A 43 -15.03 8.72 6.61
C PHE A 43 -16.53 8.86 6.38
N CYS A 44 -16.87 9.27 5.17
CA CYS A 44 -18.24 9.40 4.69
C CYS A 44 -18.35 8.92 3.24
N SER A 45 -19.47 8.27 2.90
CA SER A 45 -19.85 8.03 1.51
C SER A 45 -20.39 9.31 0.88
N LEU A 46 -20.26 9.46 -0.43
CA LEU A 46 -20.75 10.64 -1.14
C LEU A 46 -22.13 10.42 -1.79
N PHE A 47 -22.98 9.60 -1.15
CA PHE A 47 -24.29 9.25 -1.73
C PHE A 47 -25.35 10.32 -1.49
N ASN A 48 -25.33 10.97 -0.35
CA ASN A 48 -26.29 12.03 -0.06
C ASN A 48 -25.67 13.25 0.62
N ASP A 49 -26.27 14.40 0.41
CA ASP A 49 -25.74 15.69 0.84
C ASP A 49 -25.84 15.90 2.35
N HIS A 50 -26.84 15.31 2.99
CA HIS A 50 -27.03 15.41 4.44
C HIS A 50 -25.85 14.76 5.19
N ASP A 51 -25.46 13.53 4.79
CA ASP A 51 -24.32 12.82 5.42
C ASP A 51 -23.00 13.57 5.19
N ILE A 52 -22.82 14.14 3.98
CA ILE A 52 -21.64 14.94 3.64
C ILE A 52 -21.57 16.18 4.52
N ASN A 53 -22.67 16.92 4.67
CA ASN A 53 -22.72 18.10 5.53
C ASN A 53 -22.48 17.74 7.00
N THR A 54 -23.12 16.70 7.50
CA THR A 54 -22.93 16.21 8.87
C THR A 54 -21.45 15.83 9.12
N PHE A 55 -20.82 15.14 8.17
CA PHE A 55 -19.40 14.80 8.25
C PHE A 55 -18.54 16.08 8.31
N ALA A 56 -18.77 17.03 7.42
CA ALA A 56 -17.99 18.26 7.36
C ALA A 56 -18.22 19.20 8.57
N ASP A 57 -19.35 19.07 9.27
CA ASP A 57 -19.65 19.81 10.50
C ASP A 57 -19.02 19.18 11.75
N THR A 58 -18.82 17.87 11.74
CA THR A 58 -18.38 17.11 12.92
C THR A 58 -16.93 16.64 12.86
N VAL A 59 -16.35 16.53 11.67
CA VAL A 59 -14.98 16.06 11.45
C VAL A 59 -14.10 17.20 10.97
N GLN A 60 -13.06 17.51 11.75
CA GLN A 60 -12.13 18.60 11.43
C GLN A 60 -11.40 18.35 10.09
N ALA A 61 -11.33 19.38 9.26
CA ALA A 61 -10.50 19.40 8.04
C ALA A 61 -8.99 19.37 8.39
N PRO A 62 -8.10 19.05 7.45
CA PRO A 62 -8.40 18.79 6.04
C PRO A 62 -9.00 17.40 5.78
N TRP A 63 -9.71 17.29 4.67
CA TRP A 63 -10.28 16.03 4.19
C TRP A 63 -9.65 15.62 2.87
N VAL A 64 -9.83 14.36 2.49
CA VAL A 64 -9.37 13.81 1.21
C VAL A 64 -10.50 13.05 0.52
N PHE A 65 -10.71 13.36 -0.76
CA PHE A 65 -11.46 12.49 -1.64
C PHE A 65 -10.54 11.37 -2.11
N LYS A 66 -11.01 10.15 -1.98
CA LYS A 66 -10.28 8.97 -2.46
C LYS A 66 -11.16 8.20 -3.44
N PRO A 67 -10.68 7.91 -4.67
CA PRO A 67 -11.34 6.97 -5.54
C PRO A 67 -11.47 5.60 -4.85
N ARG A 68 -12.64 4.98 -4.93
CA ARG A 68 -12.92 3.72 -4.22
C ARG A 68 -12.11 2.54 -4.74
N SER A 69 -11.81 2.53 -6.05
CA SER A 69 -11.22 1.36 -6.72
C SER A 69 -9.87 1.62 -7.41
N GLU A 70 -9.29 2.81 -7.24
CA GLU A 70 -7.97 3.12 -7.78
C GLU A 70 -6.84 2.73 -6.82
N ALA A 71 -5.61 2.63 -7.36
CA ALA A 71 -4.40 2.30 -6.61
C ALA A 71 -3.37 3.42 -6.71
N SER A 72 -2.26 3.31 -5.97
CA SER A 72 -1.09 4.20 -6.06
C SER A 72 -1.40 5.67 -5.75
N ALA A 73 -2.32 5.93 -4.85
CA ALA A 73 -2.77 7.29 -4.47
C ALA A 73 -3.28 8.16 -5.64
N THR A 74 -3.54 7.55 -6.81
CA THR A 74 -4.03 8.26 -8.00
C THR A 74 -5.41 8.85 -7.74
N GLY A 75 -5.59 10.12 -8.13
CA GLY A 75 -6.88 10.83 -8.03
C GLY A 75 -7.31 11.18 -6.62
N ILE A 76 -6.41 11.15 -5.63
CA ILE A 76 -6.66 11.70 -4.30
C ILE A 76 -6.64 13.22 -4.37
N ILE A 77 -7.69 13.86 -3.84
CA ILE A 77 -7.83 15.31 -3.80
C ILE A 77 -7.95 15.75 -2.34
N LYS A 78 -7.09 16.66 -1.89
CA LYS A 78 -7.12 17.21 -0.54
C LYS A 78 -7.87 18.53 -0.54
N VAL A 79 -8.80 18.69 0.41
CA VAL A 79 -9.64 19.90 0.58
C VAL A 79 -9.57 20.38 2.03
N HIS A 80 -9.64 21.69 2.22
CA HIS A 80 -9.36 22.32 3.50
C HIS A 80 -10.57 22.95 4.19
N ASP A 81 -11.68 23.12 3.46
CA ASP A 81 -12.90 23.78 3.93
C ASP A 81 -14.13 23.25 3.17
N LYS A 82 -15.31 23.65 3.66
CA LYS A 82 -16.58 23.25 3.06
C LYS A 82 -16.81 23.82 1.66
N GLU A 83 -16.30 25.00 1.36
CA GLU A 83 -16.48 25.63 0.06
C GLU A 83 -15.76 24.80 -1.01
N SER A 84 -14.47 24.54 -0.82
CA SER A 84 -13.68 23.67 -1.71
C SER A 84 -14.24 22.24 -1.79
N LEU A 85 -14.76 21.70 -0.67
CA LEU A 85 -15.42 20.39 -0.65
C LEU A 85 -16.59 20.37 -1.66
N TRP A 86 -17.51 21.35 -1.59
CA TRP A 86 -18.69 21.39 -2.45
C TRP A 86 -18.37 21.73 -3.90
N ILE A 87 -17.35 22.53 -4.16
CA ILE A 87 -16.86 22.76 -5.53
C ILE A 87 -16.48 21.43 -6.18
N HIS A 88 -15.67 20.59 -5.49
CA HIS A 88 -15.26 19.30 -6.03
C HIS A 88 -16.44 18.32 -6.18
N ILE A 89 -17.36 18.28 -5.22
CA ILE A 89 -18.57 17.43 -5.31
C ILE A 89 -19.41 17.81 -6.54
N ASN A 90 -19.61 19.10 -6.79
CA ASN A 90 -20.36 19.59 -7.94
C ASN A 90 -19.67 19.24 -9.26
N VAL A 91 -18.33 19.34 -9.34
CA VAL A 91 -17.55 18.93 -10.51
C VAL A 91 -17.66 17.43 -10.75
N MET A 92 -17.63 16.60 -9.69
CA MET A 92 -17.82 15.15 -9.81
C MET A 92 -19.22 14.77 -10.30
N GLY A 93 -20.23 15.57 -9.98
CA GLY A 93 -21.62 15.32 -10.36
C GLY A 93 -22.07 13.91 -10.06
N ASN A 94 -22.64 13.22 -11.05
CA ASN A 94 -23.11 11.84 -10.91
C ASN A 94 -21.98 10.81 -10.68
N ASN A 95 -20.71 11.17 -10.84
CA ASN A 95 -19.59 10.28 -10.57
C ASN A 95 -19.14 10.29 -9.12
N ARG A 96 -19.70 11.14 -8.26
CA ARG A 96 -19.31 11.27 -6.84
C ARG A 96 -19.40 9.94 -6.07
N PHE A 97 -20.29 9.03 -6.46
CA PHE A 97 -20.42 7.70 -5.84
C PHE A 97 -19.17 6.82 -6.01
N LYS A 98 -18.28 7.15 -6.95
CA LYS A 98 -17.00 6.46 -7.17
C LYS A 98 -15.93 6.86 -6.15
N TYR A 99 -16.22 7.82 -5.28
CA TYR A 99 -15.31 8.35 -4.27
C TYR A 99 -15.86 8.13 -2.86
N LEU A 100 -14.97 8.22 -1.87
CA LEU A 100 -15.31 8.43 -0.47
C LEU A 100 -14.59 9.69 0.01
N LEU A 101 -15.14 10.33 1.02
CA LEU A 101 -14.51 11.40 1.77
C LEU A 101 -13.91 10.85 3.05
N GLU A 102 -12.70 11.26 3.40
CA GLU A 102 -12.00 10.76 4.58
C GLU A 102 -11.26 11.90 5.28
N GLN A 103 -11.18 11.87 6.60
CA GLN A 103 -10.32 12.78 7.33
C GLN A 103 -8.85 12.54 6.96
N PHE A 104 -8.14 13.58 6.57
CA PHE A 104 -6.69 13.48 6.39
C PHE A 104 -6.01 13.28 7.74
N LYS A 105 -5.19 12.25 7.86
CA LYS A 105 -4.37 12.00 9.04
C LYS A 105 -2.91 12.28 8.68
N PRO A 106 -2.26 13.29 9.31
CA PRO A 106 -0.82 13.44 9.17
C PRO A 106 -0.10 12.31 9.93
N GLY A 107 0.89 11.71 9.28
CA GLY A 107 1.63 10.63 9.93
C GLY A 107 2.55 9.85 8.99
N ASP A 108 3.31 8.96 9.58
CA ASP A 108 4.15 8.02 8.86
C ASP A 108 3.31 6.91 8.25
N VAL A 109 3.56 6.59 6.98
CA VAL A 109 2.87 5.52 6.28
C VAL A 109 3.73 4.25 6.26
N TYR A 110 3.10 3.14 6.61
CA TYR A 110 3.70 1.82 6.67
C TYR A 110 2.94 0.87 5.78
N HIS A 111 3.59 -0.21 5.36
CA HIS A 111 2.91 -1.37 4.80
C HIS A 111 3.34 -2.65 5.49
N CYS A 112 2.42 -3.61 5.51
CA CYS A 112 2.66 -4.95 6.01
C CYS A 112 2.30 -5.94 4.91
N ASP A 113 3.29 -6.68 4.44
CA ASP A 113 3.13 -7.72 3.43
C ASP A 113 3.04 -9.08 4.11
N SER A 114 2.03 -9.85 3.77
CA SER A 114 1.67 -11.03 4.55
C SER A 114 1.36 -12.23 3.67
N LEU A 115 1.70 -13.44 4.14
CA LEU A 115 1.20 -14.71 3.63
C LEU A 115 0.18 -15.28 4.60
N ILE A 116 -0.95 -15.72 4.07
CA ILE A 116 -2.07 -16.24 4.84
C ILE A 116 -2.36 -17.69 4.44
N PHE A 117 -2.47 -18.57 5.42
CA PHE A 117 -2.87 -19.96 5.23
C PHE A 117 -3.85 -20.37 6.33
N ASP A 118 -4.96 -20.95 5.94
CA ASP A 118 -6.07 -21.36 6.81
C ASP A 118 -6.54 -20.25 7.77
N GLY A 119 -6.65 -19.02 7.23
CA GLY A 119 -7.12 -17.86 7.97
C GLY A 119 -6.13 -17.30 9.01
N LYS A 120 -4.89 -17.78 9.01
CA LYS A 120 -3.82 -17.32 9.89
C LYS A 120 -2.73 -16.63 9.08
N VAL A 121 -2.25 -15.52 9.57
CA VAL A 121 -1.03 -14.89 9.04
C VAL A 121 0.16 -15.76 9.47
N ILE A 122 0.80 -16.43 8.50
CA ILE A 122 1.92 -17.34 8.73
C ILE A 122 3.28 -16.69 8.52
N PHE A 123 3.30 -15.57 7.79
CA PHE A 123 4.46 -14.71 7.58
C PHE A 123 3.96 -13.28 7.45
N SER A 124 4.69 -12.33 8.04
CA SER A 124 4.50 -10.91 7.78
C SER A 124 5.79 -10.13 7.98
N ILE A 125 5.96 -9.11 7.15
CA ILE A 125 7.07 -8.16 7.23
C ILE A 125 6.51 -6.75 7.13
N THR A 126 6.93 -5.89 8.07
CA THR A 126 6.51 -4.50 8.14
C THR A 126 7.57 -3.60 7.54
N SER A 127 7.16 -2.70 6.68
CA SER A 127 8.03 -1.71 6.05
C SER A 127 7.46 -0.30 6.21
N LYS A 128 8.33 0.70 6.14
CA LYS A 128 7.98 2.12 6.20
C LYS A 128 8.29 2.79 4.86
N TYR A 129 7.34 3.58 4.35
CA TYR A 129 7.60 4.49 3.24
C TYR A 129 8.43 5.68 3.75
N LEU A 130 9.52 6.01 3.05
CA LEU A 130 10.38 7.17 3.40
C LEU A 130 9.87 8.49 2.81
N ALA A 131 8.97 8.41 1.86
CA ALA A 131 8.08 9.48 1.41
C ALA A 131 6.71 8.86 1.17
N THR A 132 5.63 9.55 1.51
CA THR A 132 4.29 8.96 1.40
C THR A 132 3.92 8.70 -0.07
N PRO A 133 3.16 7.64 -0.39
CA PRO A 133 2.68 7.40 -1.75
C PRO A 133 1.91 8.60 -2.33
N MET A 134 1.21 9.36 -1.49
CA MET A 134 0.49 10.56 -1.89
C MET A 134 1.45 11.69 -2.31
N GLU A 135 2.51 11.93 -1.55
CA GLU A 135 3.52 12.94 -1.90
C GLU A 135 4.20 12.62 -3.24
N ILE A 136 4.58 11.36 -3.44
CA ILE A 136 5.22 10.91 -4.69
C ILE A 136 4.23 10.99 -5.87
N SER A 137 2.99 10.59 -5.68
CA SER A 137 1.96 10.66 -6.72
C SER A 137 1.64 12.09 -7.16
N HIS A 138 1.69 13.06 -6.23
CA HIS A 138 1.36 14.46 -6.52
C HIS A 138 2.55 15.28 -7.01
N ASN A 139 3.71 15.04 -6.46
CA ASN A 139 4.90 15.88 -6.70
C ASN A 139 5.94 15.21 -7.59
N GLY A 140 5.73 13.94 -7.94
CA GLY A 140 6.78 13.10 -8.51
C GLY A 140 7.85 12.77 -7.47
N GLY A 141 8.94 12.13 -7.89
CA GLY A 141 10.08 11.85 -7.04
C GLY A 141 10.47 10.40 -6.97
N VAL A 142 11.23 10.05 -5.94
CA VAL A 142 11.78 8.71 -5.75
C VAL A 142 10.96 7.95 -4.72
N PHE A 143 10.31 6.88 -5.16
CA PHE A 143 9.68 5.91 -4.27
C PHE A 143 10.75 5.21 -3.44
N ARG A 144 10.58 5.23 -2.12
CA ARG A 144 11.51 4.57 -1.20
C ARG A 144 10.74 3.89 -0.08
N THR A 145 11.06 2.62 0.16
CA THR A 145 10.57 1.87 1.31
C THR A 145 11.59 0.88 1.82
N ALA A 146 11.58 0.57 3.10
CA ALA A 146 12.44 -0.43 3.72
C ALA A 146 11.74 -1.12 4.88
N ASN A 147 12.09 -2.39 5.14
CA ASN A 147 11.56 -3.05 6.32
C ASN A 147 12.16 -2.45 7.61
N ILE A 148 11.29 -2.34 8.61
CA ILE A 148 11.65 -1.78 9.90
C ILE A 148 12.23 -2.84 10.84
N LYS A 149 12.77 -2.38 11.98
CA LYS A 149 13.37 -3.25 12.99
C LYS A 149 12.36 -4.28 13.50
N TYR A 150 12.74 -5.54 13.35
CA TYR A 150 11.93 -6.66 13.84
C TYR A 150 11.65 -6.54 15.33
N ASN A 151 10.40 -6.80 15.71
CA ASN A 151 9.91 -6.71 17.10
C ASN A 151 10.00 -5.32 17.74
N SER A 152 10.21 -4.26 16.98
CA SER A 152 10.02 -2.89 17.48
C SER A 152 8.56 -2.68 17.92
N GLU A 153 8.29 -1.59 18.63
CA GLU A 153 6.93 -1.24 19.03
C GLU A 153 6.02 -1.07 17.80
N ASP A 154 6.52 -0.38 16.77
CA ASP A 154 5.78 -0.18 15.52
C ASP A 154 5.55 -1.50 14.78
N ASP A 155 6.56 -2.37 14.66
CA ASP A 155 6.41 -3.68 14.02
C ASP A 155 5.32 -4.51 14.71
N LYS A 156 5.34 -4.57 16.05
CA LYS A 156 4.33 -5.30 16.82
C LYS A 156 2.93 -4.69 16.70
N ALA A 157 2.84 -3.37 16.79
CA ALA A 157 1.56 -2.67 16.70
C ALA A 157 0.91 -2.83 15.32
N ILE A 158 1.69 -2.66 14.24
CA ILE A 158 1.20 -2.81 12.86
C ILE A 158 0.81 -4.26 12.57
N LYS A 159 1.64 -5.24 12.95
CA LYS A 159 1.31 -6.66 12.78
C LYS A 159 0.03 -7.05 13.51
N LYS A 160 -0.18 -6.54 14.72
CA LYS A 160 -1.43 -6.78 15.46
C LYS A 160 -2.64 -6.28 14.68
N VAL A 161 -2.63 -5.04 14.19
CA VAL A 161 -3.75 -4.50 13.41
C VAL A 161 -3.89 -5.23 12.08
N ASN A 162 -2.78 -5.64 11.43
CA ASN A 162 -2.80 -6.44 10.23
C ASN A 162 -3.50 -7.80 10.43
N ASP A 163 -3.21 -8.50 11.54
CA ASP A 163 -3.87 -9.76 11.89
C ASP A 163 -5.39 -9.56 12.09
N GLU A 164 -5.78 -8.46 12.74
CA GLU A 164 -7.17 -8.08 12.93
C GLU A 164 -7.86 -7.80 11.58
N VAL A 165 -7.18 -7.13 10.64
CA VAL A 165 -7.68 -6.88 9.27
C VAL A 165 -7.84 -8.20 8.52
N MET A 166 -6.83 -9.07 8.48
CA MET A 166 -6.91 -10.35 7.76
C MET A 166 -8.04 -11.22 8.29
N LYS A 167 -8.17 -11.34 9.61
CA LYS A 167 -9.24 -12.06 10.27
C LYS A 167 -10.61 -11.43 10.01
N GLY A 168 -10.72 -10.11 10.21
CA GLY A 168 -11.97 -9.36 10.06
C GLY A 168 -12.49 -9.37 8.63
N PHE A 169 -11.61 -9.32 7.64
CA PHE A 169 -11.97 -9.33 6.22
C PHE A 169 -12.15 -10.75 5.66
N GLY A 170 -11.71 -11.77 6.39
CA GLY A 170 -11.96 -13.18 6.07
C GLY A 170 -11.06 -13.73 4.97
N LEU A 171 -9.83 -13.24 4.83
CA LEU A 171 -8.84 -13.84 3.93
C LEU A 171 -8.32 -15.15 4.54
N LYS A 172 -8.63 -16.28 3.90
CA LYS A 172 -8.22 -17.60 4.38
C LYS A 172 -6.91 -18.10 3.76
N PHE A 173 -6.69 -17.82 2.48
CA PHE A 173 -5.52 -18.30 1.73
C PHE A 173 -5.03 -17.20 0.80
N GLY A 174 -3.72 -17.04 0.69
CA GLY A 174 -3.10 -16.14 -0.27
C GLY A 174 -2.11 -15.16 0.34
N VAL A 175 -2.04 -13.99 -0.25
CA VAL A 175 -1.10 -12.91 0.08
C VAL A 175 -1.88 -11.62 0.24
N ALA A 176 -1.39 -10.72 1.09
CA ALA A 176 -1.93 -9.38 1.24
C ALA A 176 -0.82 -8.33 1.36
N HIS A 177 -1.05 -7.19 0.74
CA HIS A 177 -0.30 -5.94 0.93
C HIS A 177 -1.25 -4.95 1.60
N THR A 178 -0.93 -4.54 2.82
CA THR A 178 -1.82 -3.75 3.67
C THR A 178 -1.12 -2.48 4.12
N GLU A 179 -1.76 -1.33 3.96
CA GLU A 179 -1.20 -0.02 4.32
C GLU A 179 -1.83 0.53 5.59
N PHE A 180 -0.99 1.18 6.39
CA PHE A 180 -1.33 1.79 7.67
C PHE A 180 -0.73 3.19 7.77
N ILE A 181 -1.35 4.05 8.57
CA ILE A 181 -0.75 5.32 8.97
C ILE A 181 -0.66 5.38 10.49
N LYS A 182 0.53 5.72 11.00
CA LYS A 182 0.74 6.05 12.39
C LYS A 182 0.61 7.55 12.56
N SER A 183 -0.44 7.98 13.26
CA SER A 183 -0.71 9.40 13.50
C SER A 183 0.43 10.06 14.26
N ASN A 184 0.92 11.19 13.76
CA ASN A 184 1.92 12.02 14.44
C ASN A 184 1.39 12.62 15.74
N GLU A 185 0.07 12.83 15.84
CA GLU A 185 -0.55 13.48 17.00
C GLU A 185 -0.74 12.52 18.17
N THR A 186 -1.15 11.27 17.87
CA THR A 186 -1.62 10.33 18.90
C THR A 186 -0.81 9.03 18.96
N GLY A 187 0.04 8.76 17.96
CA GLY A 187 0.71 7.47 17.80
C GLY A 187 -0.23 6.32 17.39
N GLN A 188 -1.54 6.58 17.25
CA GLN A 188 -2.52 5.58 16.85
C GLN A 188 -2.24 5.06 15.44
N ILE A 189 -2.27 3.74 15.28
CA ILE A 189 -2.23 3.08 13.96
C ILE A 189 -3.65 3.04 13.39
N TYR A 190 -3.82 3.60 12.20
CA TYR A 190 -5.04 3.52 11.42
C TYR A 190 -4.82 2.65 10.19
N PHE A 191 -5.76 1.76 9.91
CA PHE A 191 -5.80 1.01 8.67
C PHE A 191 -6.18 1.93 7.51
N LEU A 192 -5.39 1.91 6.42
CA LEU A 192 -5.65 2.70 5.21
C LEU A 192 -6.27 1.87 4.09
N GLU A 193 -5.58 0.84 3.63
CA GLU A 193 -6.11 -0.04 2.57
C GLU A 193 -5.42 -1.40 2.58
N THR A 194 -6.04 -2.38 1.95
CA THR A 194 -5.45 -3.69 1.72
C THR A 194 -5.81 -4.23 0.35
N SER A 195 -4.89 -4.98 -0.23
CA SER A 195 -5.09 -5.69 -1.49
C SER A 195 -4.67 -7.13 -1.32
N SER A 196 -5.50 -8.09 -1.75
CA SER A 196 -5.12 -9.50 -1.79
C SER A 196 -4.25 -9.77 -3.03
N ARG A 197 -3.06 -9.20 -3.01
CA ARG A 197 -2.00 -9.34 -4.01
C ARG A 197 -0.65 -9.00 -3.40
N VAL A 198 0.40 -9.36 -4.09
CA VAL A 198 1.77 -8.93 -3.76
C VAL A 198 1.92 -7.43 -3.95
N GLY A 199 2.70 -6.77 -3.11
CA GLY A 199 3.08 -5.37 -3.24
C GLY A 199 3.74 -5.08 -4.59
N GLY A 200 3.47 -3.88 -5.15
CA GLY A 200 4.07 -3.42 -6.41
C GLY A 200 5.49 -2.87 -6.22
N ALA A 201 6.00 -2.18 -7.25
CA ALA A 201 7.27 -1.45 -7.19
C ALA A 201 8.46 -2.28 -6.65
N HIS A 202 8.54 -3.55 -7.02
CA HIS A 202 9.59 -4.50 -6.57
C HIS A 202 9.65 -4.73 -5.05
N ILE A 203 8.55 -4.48 -4.32
CA ILE A 203 8.45 -4.81 -2.89
C ILE A 203 8.65 -6.31 -2.66
N ALA A 204 8.20 -7.18 -3.58
CA ALA A 204 8.38 -8.62 -3.47
C ALA A 204 9.87 -9.03 -3.47
N GLU A 205 10.65 -8.43 -4.35
CA GLU A 205 12.09 -8.66 -4.46
C GLU A 205 12.81 -8.12 -3.20
N MET A 206 12.41 -6.94 -2.71
CA MET A 206 12.92 -6.38 -1.46
C MET A 206 12.66 -7.32 -0.27
N ILE A 207 11.44 -7.87 -0.17
CA ILE A 207 11.07 -8.84 0.89
C ILE A 207 11.92 -10.10 0.79
N ALA A 208 12.16 -10.61 -0.43
CA ALA A 208 13.00 -11.78 -0.65
C ALA A 208 14.44 -11.54 -0.18
N GLU A 209 15.01 -10.38 -0.46
CA GLU A 209 16.35 -10.01 -0.02
C GLU A 209 16.46 -9.84 1.51
N ALA A 210 15.39 -9.36 2.18
CA ALA A 210 15.35 -9.20 3.63
C ALA A 210 15.12 -10.51 4.38
N SER A 211 14.33 -11.44 3.80
CA SER A 211 13.76 -12.56 4.56
C SER A 211 14.01 -13.96 3.98
N ASP A 212 14.56 -14.07 2.78
CA ASP A 212 14.64 -15.28 1.94
C ASP A 212 13.23 -15.84 1.56
N ILE A 213 12.16 -15.05 1.74
CA ILE A 213 10.80 -15.42 1.38
C ILE A 213 10.39 -14.72 0.07
N ASN A 214 10.33 -15.47 -1.01
CA ASN A 214 9.77 -15.00 -2.27
C ASN A 214 8.23 -15.13 -2.21
N VAL A 215 7.55 -14.03 -1.95
CA VAL A 215 6.10 -14.02 -1.71
C VAL A 215 5.28 -14.47 -2.92
N TRP A 216 5.77 -14.29 -4.17
CA TRP A 216 5.14 -14.84 -5.37
C TRP A 216 5.19 -16.37 -5.41
N LYS A 217 6.38 -16.92 -5.14
CA LYS A 217 6.59 -18.37 -5.10
C LYS A 217 5.77 -19.02 -3.98
N GLU A 218 5.77 -18.39 -2.81
CA GLU A 218 5.05 -18.94 -1.67
C GLU A 218 3.53 -18.81 -1.86
N TRP A 219 3.04 -17.73 -2.49
CA TRP A 219 1.63 -17.64 -2.87
C TRP A 219 1.23 -18.76 -3.86
N ALA A 220 2.03 -19.01 -4.88
CA ALA A 220 1.77 -20.12 -5.81
C ALA A 220 1.71 -21.47 -5.11
N LYS A 221 2.59 -21.73 -4.13
CA LYS A 221 2.56 -22.95 -3.31
C LYS A 221 1.31 -23.05 -2.43
N ILE A 222 0.86 -21.92 -1.84
CA ILE A 222 -0.37 -21.85 -1.04
C ILE A 222 -1.57 -22.21 -1.91
N GLU A 223 -1.65 -21.67 -3.13
CA GLU A 223 -2.73 -22.01 -4.08
C GLU A 223 -2.68 -23.49 -4.52
N ASP A 224 -1.50 -24.05 -4.75
CA ASP A 224 -1.33 -25.47 -5.06
C ASP A 224 -1.76 -26.36 -3.88
N CYS A 225 -1.36 -26.01 -2.66
CA CYS A 225 -1.79 -26.72 -1.46
C CYS A 225 -3.32 -26.64 -1.27
N LEU A 226 -3.92 -25.48 -1.53
CA LEU A 226 -5.38 -25.34 -1.47
C LEU A 226 -6.09 -26.22 -2.50
N ALA A 227 -5.58 -26.25 -3.74
CA ALA A 227 -6.16 -27.05 -4.82
C ALA A 227 -6.04 -28.56 -4.58
N LYS A 228 -4.96 -29.00 -3.92
CA LYS A 228 -4.69 -30.40 -3.61
C LYS A 228 -5.15 -30.85 -2.21
N GLU A 229 -5.72 -29.94 -1.43
CA GLU A 229 -6.10 -30.17 -0.03
C GLU A 229 -4.94 -30.67 0.85
N THR A 230 -3.74 -30.15 0.60
CA THR A 230 -2.53 -30.49 1.33
C THR A 230 -2.09 -29.42 2.31
N LYS A 231 -1.21 -29.79 3.25
CA LYS A 231 -0.66 -28.84 4.21
C LYS A 231 0.48 -28.03 3.58
N TYR A 232 0.47 -26.73 3.84
CA TYR A 232 1.57 -25.84 3.47
C TYR A 232 2.62 -25.80 4.61
N SER A 233 3.89 -25.72 4.23
CA SER A 233 5.01 -25.50 5.16
C SER A 233 5.81 -24.29 4.73
N LEU A 234 5.87 -23.28 5.61
CA LEU A 234 6.64 -22.07 5.40
C LEU A 234 8.15 -22.37 5.45
N PRO A 235 8.95 -21.85 4.50
CA PRO A 235 10.40 -21.96 4.57
C PRO A 235 11.00 -21.24 5.80
N LYS A 236 12.27 -21.53 6.10
CA LYS A 236 13.00 -20.80 7.16
C LYS A 236 13.13 -19.34 6.78
N ILE A 237 12.75 -18.47 7.70
CA ILE A 237 12.82 -17.01 7.53
C ILE A 237 14.19 -16.53 7.98
N LYS A 238 14.87 -15.76 7.14
CA LYS A 238 16.00 -14.92 7.51
C LYS A 238 15.49 -13.59 8.09
N LYS A 239 16.28 -12.95 8.95
CA LYS A 239 15.95 -11.63 9.52
C LYS A 239 17.04 -10.64 9.16
N GLY A 240 17.05 -10.18 7.91
CA GLY A 240 17.88 -9.09 7.42
C GLY A 240 17.06 -7.84 7.15
N TYR A 241 17.73 -6.80 6.69
CA TYR A 241 17.09 -5.55 6.28
C TYR A 241 17.35 -5.31 4.79
N ALA A 242 16.32 -4.86 4.09
CA ALA A 242 16.42 -4.43 2.71
C ALA A 242 15.52 -3.22 2.46
N GLY A 243 15.87 -2.47 1.45
CA GLY A 243 15.07 -1.33 1.03
C GLY A 243 15.21 -1.09 -0.45
N ILE A 244 14.22 -0.45 -1.03
CA ILE A 244 14.19 -0.08 -2.44
C ILE A 244 14.11 1.43 -2.62
N ALA A 245 14.85 1.95 -3.59
CA ALA A 245 14.70 3.28 -4.17
C ALA A 245 14.39 3.12 -5.66
N LEU A 246 13.32 3.75 -6.14
CA LEU A 246 12.82 3.62 -7.51
C LEU A 246 12.20 4.92 -8.00
N THR A 247 12.53 5.33 -9.23
CA THR A 247 11.89 6.45 -9.92
C THR A 247 11.66 6.14 -11.39
N LEU A 248 10.74 6.89 -12.01
CA LEU A 248 10.64 6.91 -13.46
C LEU A 248 11.83 7.69 -14.04
N SER A 249 12.55 7.07 -14.97
CA SER A 249 13.73 7.66 -15.59
C SER A 249 13.38 8.40 -16.87
N LYS A 250 14.05 9.54 -17.09
CA LYS A 250 14.06 10.22 -18.38
C LYS A 250 14.76 9.40 -19.50
N ASP A 251 15.67 8.51 -19.08
CA ASP A 251 16.42 7.66 -19.98
C ASP A 251 15.76 6.29 -20.13
N LYS A 252 15.70 5.78 -21.35
CA LYS A 252 15.11 4.46 -21.64
C LYS A 252 15.87 3.34 -20.93
N HIS A 253 17.19 3.42 -20.89
CA HIS A 253 18.06 2.45 -20.25
C HIS A 253 19.04 3.20 -19.32
N PRO A 254 18.62 3.54 -18.09
CA PRO A 254 19.45 4.30 -17.16
C PRO A 254 20.70 3.50 -16.75
N ASP A 255 21.87 4.14 -16.77
CA ASP A 255 23.09 3.54 -16.26
C ASP A 255 23.21 3.71 -14.76
N LEU A 256 23.02 2.61 -14.02
CA LEU A 256 23.09 2.55 -12.58
C LEU A 256 24.45 2.01 -12.06
N SER A 257 25.48 1.95 -12.89
CA SER A 257 26.81 1.41 -12.52
C SER A 257 27.49 2.19 -11.40
N SER A 258 27.21 3.50 -11.31
CA SER A 258 27.75 4.39 -10.27
C SER A 258 27.23 4.10 -8.85
N PHE A 259 26.16 3.30 -8.71
CA PHE A 259 25.67 2.80 -7.42
C PHE A 259 26.37 1.48 -7.11
N SER A 260 27.58 1.54 -6.55
CA SER A 260 28.52 0.41 -6.48
C SER A 260 28.79 -0.13 -5.06
N ASP A 261 28.03 0.34 -4.05
CA ASP A 261 28.14 -0.20 -2.69
C ASP A 261 27.86 -1.71 -2.67
N SER A 262 28.56 -2.45 -1.81
CA SER A 262 28.45 -3.91 -1.67
C SER A 262 27.04 -4.38 -1.26
N GLU A 263 26.26 -3.50 -0.67
CA GLU A 263 24.87 -3.70 -0.26
C GLU A 263 23.89 -3.71 -1.43
N VAL A 264 24.24 -3.20 -2.59
CA VAL A 264 23.38 -3.24 -3.79
C VAL A 264 23.23 -4.67 -4.28
N CYS A 265 22.02 -5.23 -4.13
CA CYS A 265 21.75 -6.63 -4.47
C CYS A 265 20.84 -6.81 -5.68
N PHE A 266 20.14 -5.76 -6.10
CA PHE A 266 19.24 -5.82 -7.26
C PHE A 266 19.20 -4.45 -7.96
N ARG A 267 19.13 -4.46 -9.29
CA ARG A 267 18.86 -3.27 -10.12
C ARG A 267 17.62 -3.55 -10.95
N VAL A 268 16.70 -2.60 -11.02
CA VAL A 268 15.43 -2.75 -11.70
C VAL A 268 15.64 -2.89 -13.21
N PRO A 269 15.27 -4.00 -13.85
CA PRO A 269 15.55 -4.28 -15.25
C PRO A 269 14.41 -3.80 -16.17
N LEU A 270 13.85 -2.61 -15.92
CA LEU A 270 12.72 -2.08 -16.69
C LEU A 270 13.14 -0.83 -17.46
N GLU A 271 12.67 -0.71 -18.71
CA GLU A 271 12.81 0.51 -19.49
C GLU A 271 12.18 1.71 -18.76
N TYR A 272 12.82 2.86 -18.86
CA TYR A 272 12.38 4.11 -18.21
C TYR A 272 12.22 4.03 -16.69
N HIS A 273 12.92 3.10 -16.04
CA HIS A 273 12.93 2.98 -14.58
C HIS A 273 14.38 2.97 -14.07
N ALA A 274 14.69 3.88 -13.16
CA ALA A 274 15.92 3.88 -12.41
C ALA A 274 15.63 3.44 -10.97
N GLY A 275 16.15 2.28 -10.58
CA GLY A 275 15.87 1.76 -9.24
C GLY A 275 16.78 0.61 -8.85
N LEU A 276 16.95 0.46 -7.54
CA LEU A 276 17.78 -0.58 -6.96
C LEU A 276 17.31 -0.96 -5.56
N ILE A 277 17.66 -2.19 -5.17
CA ILE A 277 17.45 -2.70 -3.82
C ILE A 277 18.82 -2.83 -3.15
N VAL A 278 18.88 -2.35 -1.91
CA VAL A 278 20.02 -2.53 -1.01
C VAL A 278 19.63 -3.45 0.14
N LYS A 279 20.59 -4.24 0.65
CA LYS A 279 20.41 -5.10 1.82
C LYS A 279 21.57 -4.99 2.80
N SER A 280 21.29 -5.16 4.08
CA SER A 280 22.29 -5.19 5.16
C SER A 280 21.79 -5.97 6.36
N GLU A 281 22.71 -6.41 7.21
CA GLU A 281 22.37 -6.93 8.55
C GLU A 281 21.98 -5.80 9.53
N LYS A 282 22.24 -4.53 9.15
CA LYS A 282 21.94 -3.33 9.95
C LYS A 282 20.90 -2.48 9.25
N GLN A 283 19.81 -2.19 9.95
CA GLN A 283 18.72 -1.35 9.43
C GLN A 283 19.23 0.07 9.08
N GLU A 284 20.05 0.64 9.96
CA GLU A 284 20.55 2.00 9.82
C GLU A 284 21.31 2.17 8.50
N ARG A 285 22.11 1.17 8.10
CA ARG A 285 22.84 1.20 6.82
C ARG A 285 21.91 1.19 5.61
N VAL A 286 20.81 0.44 5.68
CA VAL A 286 19.80 0.45 4.61
C VAL A 286 19.17 1.84 4.47
N PHE A 287 18.77 2.46 5.58
CA PHE A 287 18.15 3.79 5.56
C PHE A 287 19.11 4.88 5.08
N GLU A 288 20.39 4.84 5.50
CA GLU A 288 21.46 5.74 5.04
C GLU A 288 21.61 5.66 3.51
N LEU A 289 21.74 4.45 2.96
CA LEU A 289 21.86 4.24 1.52
C LEU A 289 20.61 4.68 0.76
N LEU A 290 19.42 4.43 1.29
CA LEU A 290 18.19 4.90 0.64
C LEU A 290 18.06 6.42 0.64
N GLU A 291 18.58 7.10 1.64
CA GLU A 291 18.61 8.58 1.65
C GLU A 291 19.59 9.11 0.61
N GLU A 292 20.83 8.61 0.59
CA GLU A 292 21.83 8.98 -0.39
C GLU A 292 21.36 8.68 -1.81
N TYR A 293 20.93 7.45 -2.06
CA TYR A 293 20.52 6.99 -3.39
C TYR A 293 19.23 7.66 -3.85
N GLY A 294 18.32 7.95 -2.93
CA GLY A 294 17.12 8.71 -3.23
C GLY A 294 17.45 10.09 -3.79
N ASN A 295 18.38 10.80 -3.17
CA ASN A 295 18.83 12.12 -3.63
C ASN A 295 19.51 12.04 -5.00
N ARG A 296 20.40 11.07 -5.21
CA ARG A 296 21.08 10.85 -6.51
C ARG A 296 20.08 10.48 -7.61
N LEU A 297 19.15 9.56 -7.34
CA LEU A 297 18.11 9.19 -8.31
C LEU A 297 17.21 10.37 -8.67
N ALA A 298 16.85 11.21 -7.69
CA ALA A 298 16.06 12.41 -7.93
C ALA A 298 16.77 13.40 -8.88
N THR A 299 18.07 13.62 -8.66
CA THR A 299 18.86 14.59 -9.43
C THR A 299 19.19 14.08 -10.84
N ASP A 300 19.65 12.83 -10.94
CA ASP A 300 20.29 12.34 -12.15
C ASP A 300 19.31 11.68 -13.13
N PHE A 301 18.26 11.03 -12.60
CA PHE A 301 17.42 10.13 -13.40
C PHE A 301 15.94 10.53 -13.48
N THR A 302 15.36 11.16 -12.43
CA THR A 302 13.92 11.37 -12.38
C THR A 302 13.39 12.14 -13.58
N ALA A 303 12.41 11.56 -14.26
CA ALA A 303 11.65 12.23 -15.30
C ALA A 303 10.77 13.31 -14.66
N ILE A 304 10.90 14.56 -15.11
CA ILE A 304 9.98 15.63 -14.75
C ILE A 304 8.73 15.42 -15.61
N VAL A 305 7.69 14.83 -15.02
CA VAL A 305 6.39 14.77 -15.67
C VAL A 305 5.70 16.09 -15.37
N GLU A 306 5.54 16.95 -16.39
CA GLU A 306 4.66 18.10 -16.24
C GLU A 306 3.29 17.60 -15.81
N GLN A 307 2.80 18.08 -14.67
CA GLN A 307 1.43 17.79 -14.26
C GLN A 307 0.50 18.31 -15.37
N VAL A 308 -0.16 17.40 -16.04
CA VAL A 308 -1.26 17.77 -16.93
C VAL A 308 -2.29 18.43 -16.02
N LYS A 309 -2.35 19.77 -16.08
CA LYS A 309 -3.41 20.51 -15.43
C LYS A 309 -4.72 19.92 -15.93
N VAL A 310 -5.51 19.33 -15.03
CA VAL A 310 -6.86 18.83 -15.32
C VAL A 310 -7.78 20.06 -15.49
N ASP A 311 -7.45 20.90 -16.45
CA ASP A 311 -8.21 22.11 -16.78
C ASP A 311 -9.17 21.86 -17.96
N LYS A 312 -9.53 20.64 -18.27
CA LYS A 312 -10.56 20.35 -19.29
C LYS A 312 -11.30 19.05 -18.99
N LEU A 313 -12.22 19.08 -18.02
CA LEU A 313 -13.41 18.23 -18.08
C LEU A 313 -14.58 19.17 -18.45
N HIS A 314 -14.80 19.32 -19.77
CA HIS A 314 -16.06 19.83 -20.30
C HIS A 314 -17.12 18.74 -20.24
#